data_90c517e8e5e9113c1e2379e91945dbf3
#
_entry.id   90c517e8e5e9113c1e2379e91945dbf3
#
_cell.length_a   1.000
_cell.length_b   1.000
_cell.length_c   1.000
_cell.angle_alpha   90.00
_cell.angle_beta   90.00
_cell.angle_gamma   90.00
#
_symmetry.space_group_name_H-M   'P 1'
#
loop_
_entity.id
_entity.type
_entity.pdbx_description
1 polymer ?
#
loop_
_entity_poly.entity_id
_entity_poly.type
_entity_poly.pdbx_seq_one_letter_code
_entity_poly.pdbx_strand_id
1 'polypeptide(L)'
;MKIIVDCDIPFIKTVFEPYFDVEYYKGAQITAQVVKDADALVIRTRTRCNRSLLDGSKVRFIATATIGEDHIDKEYCINNGITVRNAAGCNAGGVLQYLFTALYSLSALKGFSLPPFHSLPDKKQILGVVGVGNVGGRVADFAERLGFEVLKNDPPKMSEMTRFGKEVERGYVQLDELLERSDIVTLHTSLNPTSRGLASSSFFEKMKSGAVFINASRGEVMDEDALFCYKDKLGGIVIDVWNNEPNINLKTLSVADYHTPHIAGYSLEGKINGTTMSVRSVAEFFNIEKLKDFAVDTGKFAPATVIEFGKFVKMGDCREAEKKLVRELIESYDIRKDSAELGNNPHNFELLRNRYNYRREFIAEW
;
A
#
# COMPACT_ATOMS: atom_id res chain seq x y z
N MET A 1 24.29 -23.16 -8.71
CA MET A 1 23.34 -22.13 -9.17
C MET A 1 23.73 -20.80 -8.53
N LYS A 2 23.61 -19.71 -9.31
CA LYS A 2 23.96 -18.36 -8.83
C LYS A 2 22.71 -17.51 -8.64
N ILE A 3 22.63 -16.78 -7.53
CA ILE A 3 21.54 -15.86 -7.22
C ILE A 3 22.09 -14.47 -6.90
N ILE A 4 21.47 -13.45 -7.51
CA ILE A 4 21.78 -12.04 -7.23
C ILE A 4 20.70 -11.49 -6.32
N VAL A 5 21.09 -10.86 -5.22
CA VAL A 5 20.18 -10.38 -4.18
C VAL A 5 20.40 -8.88 -3.95
N ASP A 6 19.31 -8.11 -3.94
CA ASP A 6 19.35 -6.71 -3.48
C ASP A 6 19.66 -6.67 -1.97
N CYS A 7 20.85 -6.15 -1.64
CA CYS A 7 21.37 -6.12 -0.25
C CYS A 7 20.55 -5.24 0.70
N ASP A 8 19.67 -4.39 0.16
CA ASP A 8 18.78 -3.57 0.96
C ASP A 8 17.45 -4.27 1.31
N ILE A 9 17.26 -5.54 0.92
CA ILE A 9 16.15 -6.37 1.43
C ILE A 9 16.45 -6.71 2.88
N PRO A 10 15.61 -6.28 3.84
CA PRO A 10 15.84 -6.58 5.25
C PRO A 10 15.83 -8.10 5.50
N PHE A 11 16.63 -8.60 6.44
CA PHE A 11 16.63 -9.99 6.89
C PHE A 11 16.98 -11.05 5.82
N ILE A 12 17.52 -10.66 4.66
CA ILE A 12 17.79 -11.59 3.54
C ILE A 12 19.20 -12.21 3.60
N LYS A 13 20.14 -11.57 4.30
CA LYS A 13 21.53 -12.03 4.38
C LYS A 13 21.65 -13.40 5.02
N THR A 14 22.55 -14.23 4.53
CA THR A 14 22.85 -15.60 4.99
C THR A 14 21.73 -16.63 4.79
N VAL A 15 20.64 -16.27 4.09
CA VAL A 15 19.51 -17.17 3.85
C VAL A 15 19.76 -18.14 2.70
N PHE A 16 20.37 -17.67 1.62
CA PHE A 16 20.55 -18.45 0.39
C PHE A 16 21.91 -19.13 0.25
N GLU A 17 22.91 -18.73 1.03
CA GLU A 17 24.29 -19.22 0.94
C GLU A 17 24.45 -20.74 1.06
N PRO A 18 23.61 -21.47 1.82
CA PRO A 18 23.70 -22.95 1.84
C PRO A 18 23.27 -23.62 0.53
N TYR A 19 22.63 -22.88 -0.40
CA TYR A 19 21.99 -23.44 -1.59
C TYR A 19 22.46 -22.84 -2.91
N PHE A 20 23.02 -21.62 -2.86
CA PHE A 20 23.43 -20.85 -4.02
C PHE A 20 24.80 -20.21 -3.83
N ASP A 21 25.47 -19.93 -4.91
CA ASP A 21 26.50 -18.91 -4.99
C ASP A 21 25.79 -17.53 -4.98
N VAL A 22 25.93 -16.80 -3.87
CA VAL A 22 25.14 -15.58 -3.60
C VAL A 22 26.00 -14.34 -3.76
N GLU A 23 25.54 -13.41 -4.56
CA GLU A 23 26.14 -12.08 -4.65
C GLU A 23 25.12 -11.00 -4.27
N TYR A 24 25.58 -10.03 -3.46
CA TYR A 24 24.76 -8.92 -2.97
C TYR A 24 25.14 -7.61 -3.63
N TYR A 25 24.14 -6.93 -4.18
CA TYR A 25 24.31 -5.60 -4.77
C TYR A 25 23.20 -4.66 -4.28
N LYS A 26 23.45 -3.34 -4.28
CA LYS A 26 22.35 -2.37 -4.20
C LYS A 26 21.54 -2.44 -5.50
N GLY A 27 20.21 -2.33 -5.39
CA GLY A 27 19.32 -2.52 -6.53
C GLY A 27 19.71 -1.74 -7.79
N ALA A 28 20.16 -0.47 -7.64
CA ALA A 28 20.64 0.34 -8.77
C ALA A 28 21.98 -0.14 -9.38
N GLN A 29 22.74 -1.01 -8.71
CA GLN A 29 24.01 -1.56 -9.17
C GLN A 29 23.85 -2.92 -9.86
N ILE A 30 22.64 -3.48 -9.89
CA ILE A 30 22.34 -4.73 -10.60
C ILE A 30 22.25 -4.40 -12.08
N THR A 31 23.32 -4.69 -12.83
CA THR A 31 23.49 -4.41 -14.26
C THR A 31 23.44 -5.69 -15.10
N ALA A 32 23.34 -5.56 -16.43
CA ALA A 32 23.35 -6.70 -17.34
C ALA A 32 24.60 -7.59 -17.18
N GLN A 33 25.77 -6.99 -16.89
CA GLN A 33 27.00 -7.74 -16.63
C GLN A 33 26.90 -8.57 -15.34
N VAL A 34 26.27 -8.03 -14.29
CA VAL A 34 26.07 -8.72 -12.99
C VAL A 34 25.13 -9.91 -13.14
N VAL A 35 24.05 -9.74 -13.91
CA VAL A 35 23.02 -10.80 -14.02
C VAL A 35 23.33 -11.86 -15.08
N LYS A 36 24.38 -11.68 -15.89
CA LYS A 36 24.68 -12.51 -17.06
C LYS A 36 24.66 -14.02 -16.76
N ASP A 37 25.31 -14.42 -15.67
CA ASP A 37 25.44 -15.82 -15.27
C ASP A 37 24.54 -16.22 -14.07
N ALA A 38 23.63 -15.35 -13.68
CA ALA A 38 22.70 -15.61 -12.58
C ALA A 38 21.53 -16.49 -13.03
N ASP A 39 21.15 -17.46 -12.18
CA ASP A 39 19.95 -18.29 -12.35
C ASP A 39 18.70 -17.59 -11.81
N ALA A 40 18.86 -16.76 -10.78
CA ALA A 40 17.75 -16.05 -10.12
C ALA A 40 18.13 -14.65 -9.64
N LEU A 41 17.11 -13.78 -9.53
CA LEU A 41 17.21 -12.47 -8.93
C LEU A 41 16.22 -12.36 -7.76
N VAL A 42 16.67 -11.77 -6.64
CA VAL A 42 15.77 -11.33 -5.56
C VAL A 42 15.95 -9.84 -5.37
N ILE A 43 14.95 -9.07 -5.75
CA ILE A 43 15.07 -7.63 -5.99
C ILE A 43 14.00 -6.80 -5.26
N ARG A 44 14.16 -5.49 -5.38
CA ARG A 44 13.15 -4.47 -5.07
C ARG A 44 12.99 -3.49 -6.23
N THR A 45 12.18 -2.45 -6.04
CA THR A 45 11.77 -1.48 -7.06
C THR A 45 12.93 -0.72 -7.75
N ARG A 46 14.15 -0.74 -7.20
CA ARG A 46 15.31 -0.05 -7.77
C ARG A 46 15.98 -0.80 -8.93
N THR A 47 15.69 -2.07 -9.09
CA THR A 47 16.20 -2.89 -10.20
C THR A 47 15.14 -2.94 -11.29
N ARG A 48 15.39 -2.29 -12.41
CA ARG A 48 14.50 -2.35 -13.59
C ARG A 48 14.78 -3.61 -14.38
N CYS A 49 13.92 -4.62 -14.25
CA CYS A 49 14.01 -5.87 -15.02
C CYS A 49 13.29 -5.72 -16.36
N ASN A 50 14.02 -5.30 -17.35
CA ASN A 50 13.57 -5.15 -18.73
C ASN A 50 14.55 -5.85 -19.69
N ARG A 51 14.28 -5.76 -20.98
CA ARG A 51 15.14 -6.34 -22.02
C ARG A 51 16.61 -5.95 -21.88
N SER A 52 16.90 -4.67 -21.58
CA SER A 52 18.30 -4.21 -21.46
C SER A 52 19.08 -4.84 -20.30
N LEU A 53 18.38 -5.26 -19.24
CA LEU A 53 19.01 -5.96 -18.12
C LEU A 53 19.10 -7.47 -18.38
N LEU A 54 18.07 -8.08 -18.95
CA LEU A 54 17.86 -9.53 -18.92
C LEU A 54 18.31 -10.23 -20.21
N ASP A 55 18.47 -9.49 -21.33
CA ASP A 55 18.80 -10.09 -22.62
C ASP A 55 20.19 -10.75 -22.58
N GLY A 56 20.26 -12.02 -23.05
CA GLY A 56 21.47 -12.84 -22.99
C GLY A 56 21.90 -13.30 -21.61
N SER A 57 21.10 -13.09 -20.56
CA SER A 57 21.33 -13.65 -19.22
C SER A 57 20.82 -15.09 -19.10
N LYS A 58 21.26 -15.80 -18.03
CA LYS A 58 20.75 -17.12 -17.66
C LYS A 58 19.56 -17.05 -16.68
N VAL A 59 19.06 -15.85 -16.38
CA VAL A 59 17.98 -15.64 -15.42
C VAL A 59 16.71 -16.35 -15.85
N ARG A 60 16.17 -17.19 -15.00
CA ARG A 60 14.91 -17.92 -15.20
C ARG A 60 13.88 -17.68 -14.10
N PHE A 61 14.29 -16.97 -13.04
CA PHE A 61 13.40 -16.64 -11.93
C PHE A 61 13.70 -15.27 -11.35
N ILE A 62 12.65 -14.49 -11.07
CA ILE A 62 12.72 -13.19 -10.40
C ILE A 62 11.71 -13.18 -9.26
N ALA A 63 12.19 -12.97 -8.02
CA ALA A 63 11.36 -12.62 -6.89
C ALA A 63 11.52 -11.13 -6.56
N THR A 64 10.42 -10.38 -6.44
CA THR A 64 10.49 -9.02 -5.91
C THR A 64 9.88 -8.95 -4.51
N ALA A 65 10.66 -8.46 -3.53
CA ALA A 65 10.23 -8.26 -2.14
C ALA A 65 9.30 -7.04 -1.98
N THR A 66 8.48 -6.78 -3.01
CA THR A 66 7.53 -5.67 -3.10
C THR A 66 6.22 -6.15 -3.71
N ILE A 67 5.14 -5.40 -3.50
CA ILE A 67 3.84 -5.69 -4.12
C ILE A 67 3.85 -5.26 -5.59
N GLY A 68 4.27 -4.00 -5.85
CA GLY A 68 4.28 -3.43 -7.19
C GLY A 68 5.33 -4.09 -8.07
N GLU A 69 4.98 -4.30 -9.33
CA GLU A 69 5.81 -4.90 -10.37
C GLU A 69 6.13 -3.91 -11.51
N ASP A 70 5.88 -2.62 -11.29
CA ASP A 70 6.02 -1.55 -12.29
C ASP A 70 7.46 -1.42 -12.84
N HIS A 71 8.44 -1.98 -12.13
CA HIS A 71 9.85 -2.05 -12.49
C HIS A 71 10.22 -3.31 -13.28
N ILE A 72 9.26 -4.22 -13.55
CA ILE A 72 9.47 -5.49 -14.25
C ILE A 72 8.66 -5.51 -15.54
N ASP A 73 9.35 -5.71 -16.66
CA ASP A 73 8.74 -5.97 -17.97
C ASP A 73 8.22 -7.41 -18.01
N LYS A 74 6.97 -7.57 -17.60
CA LYS A 74 6.34 -8.89 -17.49
C LYS A 74 6.15 -9.55 -18.84
N GLU A 75 5.88 -8.79 -19.89
CA GLU A 75 5.72 -9.32 -21.24
C GLU A 75 7.05 -9.89 -21.73
N TYR A 76 8.14 -9.15 -21.56
CA TYR A 76 9.48 -9.65 -21.87
C TYR A 76 9.79 -10.92 -21.07
N CYS A 77 9.53 -10.95 -19.77
CA CYS A 77 9.78 -12.12 -18.92
C CYS A 77 9.00 -13.35 -19.39
N ILE A 78 7.71 -13.22 -19.67
CA ILE A 78 6.85 -14.31 -20.16
C ILE A 78 7.39 -14.86 -21.48
N ASN A 79 7.72 -13.96 -22.43
CA ASN A 79 8.20 -14.34 -23.77
C ASN A 79 9.58 -15.03 -23.74
N ASN A 80 10.34 -14.86 -22.66
CA ASN A 80 11.67 -15.47 -22.50
C ASN A 80 11.71 -16.57 -21.41
N GLY A 81 10.56 -17.06 -20.97
CA GLY A 81 10.45 -18.16 -20.01
C GLY A 81 10.94 -17.81 -18.60
N ILE A 82 10.97 -16.52 -18.23
CA ILE A 82 11.37 -16.06 -16.91
C ILE A 82 10.15 -16.00 -16.01
N THR A 83 10.14 -16.77 -14.93
CA THR A 83 9.08 -16.76 -13.94
C THR A 83 9.25 -15.57 -13.00
N VAL A 84 8.20 -14.77 -12.83
CA VAL A 84 8.17 -13.65 -11.87
C VAL A 84 7.24 -13.96 -10.71
N ARG A 85 7.68 -13.66 -9.48
CA ARG A 85 6.88 -13.70 -8.26
C ARG A 85 7.06 -12.41 -7.47
N ASN A 86 5.95 -11.87 -6.96
CA ASN A 86 5.94 -10.70 -6.08
C ASN A 86 5.48 -11.06 -4.66
N ALA A 87 5.64 -10.13 -3.75
CA ALA A 87 5.18 -10.28 -2.37
C ALA A 87 3.78 -9.65 -2.20
N ALA A 88 2.79 -10.13 -2.96
CA ALA A 88 1.43 -9.57 -2.98
C ALA A 88 0.80 -9.57 -1.59
N GLY A 89 0.38 -8.39 -1.10
CA GLY A 89 -0.26 -8.24 0.20
C GLY A 89 0.70 -8.15 1.40
N CYS A 90 2.02 -8.23 1.20
CA CYS A 90 3.00 -8.23 2.29
C CYS A 90 2.87 -7.03 3.25
N ASN A 91 2.53 -5.85 2.75
CA ASN A 91 2.42 -4.60 3.52
C ASN A 91 0.99 -4.10 3.71
N ALA A 92 -0.01 -4.95 3.45
CA ALA A 92 -1.42 -4.53 3.52
C ALA A 92 -1.84 -4.05 4.92
N GLY A 93 -1.27 -4.62 5.99
CA GLY A 93 -1.48 -4.16 7.36
C GLY A 93 -0.90 -2.76 7.61
N GLY A 94 0.30 -2.48 7.08
CA GLY A 94 0.91 -1.16 7.17
C GLY A 94 0.08 -0.08 6.48
N VAL A 95 -0.47 -0.36 5.28
CA VAL A 95 -1.35 0.59 4.57
C VAL A 95 -2.67 0.76 5.31
N LEU A 96 -3.24 -0.31 5.87
CA LEU A 96 -4.45 -0.23 6.70
C LEU A 96 -4.22 0.68 7.91
N GLN A 97 -3.15 0.47 8.67
CA GLN A 97 -2.78 1.32 9.80
C GLN A 97 -2.62 2.78 9.37
N TYR A 98 -1.87 3.03 8.29
CA TYR A 98 -1.68 4.36 7.73
C TYR A 98 -3.02 5.05 7.45
N LEU A 99 -3.91 4.38 6.71
CA LEU A 99 -5.19 4.92 6.29
C LEU A 99 -6.07 5.32 7.49
N PHE A 100 -6.27 4.39 8.43
CA PHE A 100 -7.15 4.68 9.57
C PHE A 100 -6.53 5.69 10.53
N THR A 101 -5.22 5.67 10.74
CA THR A 101 -4.56 6.71 11.53
C THR A 101 -4.67 8.08 10.86
N ALA A 102 -4.45 8.17 9.53
CA ALA A 102 -4.64 9.40 8.78
C ALA A 102 -6.07 9.92 8.88
N LEU A 103 -7.05 9.05 8.67
CA LEU A 103 -8.46 9.39 8.66
C LEU A 103 -8.94 9.89 10.03
N TYR A 104 -8.62 9.18 11.12
CA TYR A 104 -8.99 9.60 12.47
C TYR A 104 -8.19 10.83 12.96
N SER A 105 -6.94 10.99 12.55
CA SER A 105 -6.19 12.21 12.81
C SER A 105 -6.79 13.41 12.07
N LEU A 106 -7.24 13.20 10.84
CA LEU A 106 -7.89 14.23 10.03
C LEU A 106 -9.25 14.61 10.61
N SER A 107 -10.03 13.64 11.09
CA SER A 107 -11.32 13.91 11.76
C SER A 107 -11.13 14.80 12.99
N ALA A 108 -10.13 14.50 13.81
CA ALA A 108 -9.78 15.33 14.96
C ALA A 108 -9.31 16.74 14.56
N LEU A 109 -8.56 16.87 13.46
CA LEU A 109 -8.08 18.15 12.95
C LEU A 109 -9.20 19.03 12.40
N LYS A 110 -10.12 18.42 11.62
CA LYS A 110 -11.21 19.13 10.90
C LYS A 110 -12.51 19.19 11.69
N GLY A 111 -12.63 18.48 12.81
CA GLY A 111 -13.78 18.53 13.71
C GLY A 111 -15.01 17.74 13.22
N PHE A 112 -14.82 16.67 12.45
CA PHE A 112 -15.89 15.73 12.09
C PHE A 112 -15.72 14.39 12.82
N SER A 113 -16.81 13.70 13.11
CA SER A 113 -16.79 12.41 13.78
C SER A 113 -16.89 11.25 12.80
N LEU A 114 -16.24 10.13 13.15
CA LEU A 114 -16.20 8.89 12.40
C LEU A 114 -16.84 7.74 13.19
N PRO A 115 -17.33 6.66 12.54
CA PRO A 115 -17.70 5.46 13.25
C PRO A 115 -16.55 4.96 14.15
N PRO A 116 -16.84 4.37 15.33
CA PRO A 116 -18.17 4.07 15.87
C PRO A 116 -18.83 5.23 16.63
N PHE A 117 -18.30 6.45 16.60
CA PHE A 117 -18.69 7.59 17.46
C PHE A 117 -19.64 8.61 16.81
N HIS A 118 -20.14 8.29 15.67
CA HIS A 118 -20.96 9.20 14.90
C HIS A 118 -22.40 9.27 15.45
N SER A 119 -22.86 10.50 15.70
CA SER A 119 -24.07 10.81 16.48
C SER A 119 -25.42 10.67 15.75
N LEU A 120 -25.44 10.21 14.50
CA LEU A 120 -26.69 10.07 13.76
C LEU A 120 -27.02 8.60 13.52
N PRO A 121 -27.96 8.00 14.28
CA PRO A 121 -28.29 6.58 14.17
C PRO A 121 -28.80 6.16 12.79
N ASP A 122 -29.34 7.12 12.02
CA ASP A 122 -29.96 6.85 10.72
C ASP A 122 -29.05 7.16 9.51
N LYS A 123 -27.85 7.69 9.70
CA LYS A 123 -26.96 8.07 8.61
C LYS A 123 -25.53 7.56 8.83
N LYS A 124 -25.27 6.33 8.37
CA LYS A 124 -23.92 5.78 8.35
C LYS A 124 -23.01 6.57 7.42
N GLN A 125 -21.78 6.79 7.85
CA GLN A 125 -20.75 7.29 6.94
C GLN A 125 -20.34 6.21 5.94
N ILE A 126 -20.21 6.62 4.69
CA ILE A 126 -19.93 5.72 3.57
C ILE A 126 -18.46 5.84 3.18
N LEU A 127 -17.74 4.73 3.28
CA LEU A 127 -16.38 4.59 2.78
C LEU A 127 -16.40 3.94 1.39
N GLY A 128 -15.97 4.65 0.37
CA GLY A 128 -15.77 4.13 -0.98
C GLY A 128 -14.34 3.59 -1.16
N VAL A 129 -14.22 2.30 -1.47
CA VAL A 129 -12.95 1.61 -1.71
C VAL A 129 -12.81 1.32 -3.20
N VAL A 130 -11.86 1.98 -3.87
CA VAL A 130 -11.57 1.80 -5.29
C VAL A 130 -10.36 0.89 -5.44
N GLY A 131 -10.57 -0.31 -5.99
CA GLY A 131 -9.61 -1.42 -5.99
C GLY A 131 -9.73 -2.27 -4.72
N VAL A 132 -10.27 -3.48 -4.84
CA VAL A 132 -10.58 -4.38 -3.71
C VAL A 132 -9.62 -5.59 -3.71
N GLY A 133 -8.33 -5.34 -3.90
CA GLY A 133 -7.26 -6.32 -3.83
C GLY A 133 -6.87 -6.67 -2.38
N ASN A 134 -5.60 -7.05 -2.17
CA ASN A 134 -5.08 -7.41 -0.84
C ASN A 134 -5.19 -6.27 0.18
N VAL A 135 -5.00 -5.02 -0.24
CA VAL A 135 -5.10 -3.85 0.63
C VAL A 135 -6.56 -3.42 0.76
N GLY A 136 -7.21 -3.09 -0.37
CA GLY A 136 -8.57 -2.57 -0.35
C GLY A 136 -9.59 -3.53 0.26
N GLY A 137 -9.42 -4.85 0.11
CA GLY A 137 -10.25 -5.84 0.78
C GLY A 137 -10.13 -5.75 2.30
N ARG A 138 -8.89 -5.72 2.83
CA ARG A 138 -8.66 -5.56 4.29
C ARG A 138 -9.18 -4.23 4.82
N VAL A 139 -9.05 -3.16 4.05
CA VAL A 139 -9.59 -1.84 4.41
C VAL A 139 -11.13 -1.89 4.47
N ALA A 140 -11.77 -2.51 3.48
CA ALA A 140 -13.22 -2.69 3.46
C ALA A 140 -13.72 -3.48 4.67
N ASP A 141 -13.12 -4.65 4.94
CA ASP A 141 -13.50 -5.52 6.07
C ASP A 141 -13.30 -4.80 7.42
N PHE A 142 -12.21 -4.08 7.57
CA PHE A 142 -11.93 -3.34 8.80
C PHE A 142 -12.91 -2.18 9.01
N ALA A 143 -13.24 -1.44 7.93
CA ALA A 143 -14.21 -0.35 7.97
C ALA A 143 -15.62 -0.85 8.31
N GLU A 144 -16.06 -1.97 7.72
CA GLU A 144 -17.36 -2.60 8.05
C GLU A 144 -17.44 -2.95 9.55
N ARG A 145 -16.35 -3.50 10.11
CA ARG A 145 -16.28 -3.82 11.55
C ARG A 145 -16.32 -2.58 12.45
N LEU A 146 -15.79 -1.44 12.00
CA LEU A 146 -15.91 -0.15 12.70
C LEU A 146 -17.30 0.47 12.59
N GLY A 147 -18.17 -0.01 11.67
CA GLY A 147 -19.52 0.49 11.51
C GLY A 147 -19.74 1.42 10.31
N PHE A 148 -18.75 1.57 9.41
CA PHE A 148 -18.98 2.23 8.13
C PHE A 148 -19.93 1.41 7.24
N GLU A 149 -20.69 2.10 6.40
CA GLU A 149 -21.20 1.50 5.17
C GLU A 149 -20.07 1.51 4.16
N VAL A 150 -19.78 0.37 3.51
CA VAL A 150 -18.68 0.27 2.54
C VAL A 150 -19.21 0.04 1.15
N LEU A 151 -18.80 0.91 0.22
CA LEU A 151 -19.00 0.74 -1.21
C LEU A 151 -17.66 0.31 -1.84
N LYS A 152 -17.72 -0.68 -2.73
CA LYS A 152 -16.56 -1.32 -3.36
C LYS A 152 -16.63 -1.15 -4.87
N ASN A 153 -15.54 -0.73 -5.50
CA ASN A 153 -15.42 -0.71 -6.95
C ASN A 153 -14.15 -1.47 -7.38
N ASP A 154 -14.34 -2.57 -8.09
CA ASP A 154 -13.26 -3.38 -8.67
C ASP A 154 -13.83 -4.07 -9.92
N PRO A 155 -13.81 -3.41 -11.10
CA PRO A 155 -14.40 -3.96 -12.32
C PRO A 155 -13.87 -5.33 -12.71
N PRO A 156 -12.56 -5.66 -12.61
CA PRO A 156 -12.05 -7.01 -12.83
C PRO A 156 -12.73 -8.07 -11.95
N LYS A 157 -12.85 -7.82 -10.64
CA LYS A 157 -13.51 -8.74 -9.70
C LYS A 157 -15.01 -8.88 -9.99
N MET A 158 -15.69 -7.79 -10.26
CA MET A 158 -17.12 -7.82 -10.62
C MET A 158 -17.34 -8.65 -11.88
N SER A 159 -16.48 -8.50 -12.89
CA SER A 159 -16.53 -9.29 -14.13
C SER A 159 -16.24 -10.77 -13.88
N GLU A 160 -15.30 -11.07 -12.98
CA GLU A 160 -14.98 -12.46 -12.59
C GLU A 160 -16.16 -13.13 -11.88
N MET A 161 -16.80 -12.46 -10.92
CA MET A 161 -18.00 -12.96 -10.24
C MET A 161 -19.10 -13.31 -11.25
N THR A 162 -19.42 -12.39 -12.16
CA THR A 162 -20.43 -12.58 -13.20
C THR A 162 -20.06 -13.72 -14.14
N ARG A 163 -18.79 -13.82 -14.55
CA ARG A 163 -18.29 -14.88 -15.44
C ARG A 163 -18.45 -16.28 -14.85
N PHE A 164 -18.30 -16.41 -13.54
CA PHE A 164 -18.50 -17.67 -12.82
C PHE A 164 -19.94 -17.90 -12.35
N GLY A 165 -20.90 -17.09 -12.83
CA GLY A 165 -22.32 -17.22 -12.47
C GLY A 165 -22.63 -16.92 -11.01
N LYS A 166 -21.73 -16.21 -10.31
CA LYS A 166 -21.95 -15.72 -8.96
C LYS A 166 -22.67 -14.37 -9.00
N GLU A 167 -23.60 -14.16 -8.07
CA GLU A 167 -24.10 -12.81 -7.84
C GLU A 167 -22.96 -11.88 -7.38
N VAL A 168 -23.02 -10.63 -7.83
CA VAL A 168 -22.07 -9.61 -7.38
C VAL A 168 -22.32 -9.38 -5.90
N GLU A 169 -21.27 -9.54 -5.09
CA GLU A 169 -21.36 -9.40 -3.63
C GLU A 169 -21.88 -8.01 -3.23
N ARG A 170 -22.60 -7.97 -2.12
CA ARG A 170 -23.15 -6.72 -1.56
C ARG A 170 -22.04 -5.67 -1.39
N GLY A 171 -22.37 -4.43 -1.74
CA GLY A 171 -21.48 -3.29 -1.63
C GLY A 171 -20.63 -3.03 -2.87
N TYR A 172 -20.56 -3.95 -3.85
CA TYR A 172 -19.94 -3.65 -5.14
C TYR A 172 -20.87 -2.81 -6.01
N VAL A 173 -20.36 -1.67 -6.47
CA VAL A 173 -21.09 -0.70 -7.27
C VAL A 173 -20.21 -0.17 -8.41
N GLN A 174 -20.81 0.50 -9.39
CA GLN A 174 -20.08 1.24 -10.41
C GLN A 174 -19.35 2.44 -9.78
N LEU A 175 -18.27 2.89 -10.42
CA LEU A 175 -17.43 3.98 -9.90
C LEU A 175 -18.23 5.25 -9.63
N ASP A 176 -19.07 5.64 -10.58
CA ASP A 176 -19.88 6.86 -10.47
C ASP A 176 -20.78 6.83 -9.23
N GLU A 177 -21.49 5.72 -9.00
CA GLU A 177 -22.32 5.53 -7.82
C GLU A 177 -21.50 5.59 -6.53
N LEU A 178 -20.31 4.97 -6.52
CA LEU A 178 -19.39 5.03 -5.37
C LEU A 178 -19.04 6.48 -5.07
N LEU A 179 -18.65 7.26 -6.07
CA LEU A 179 -18.20 8.65 -5.90
C LEU A 179 -19.33 9.57 -5.40
N GLU A 180 -20.54 9.41 -5.96
CA GLU A 180 -21.70 10.23 -5.61
C GLU A 180 -22.21 9.95 -4.18
N ARG A 181 -21.99 8.73 -3.67
CA ARG A 181 -22.52 8.31 -2.36
C ARG A 181 -21.50 8.38 -1.24
N SER A 182 -20.21 8.27 -1.52
CA SER A 182 -19.18 8.15 -0.48
C SER A 182 -18.84 9.47 0.20
N ASP A 183 -18.70 9.43 1.52
CA ASP A 183 -18.18 10.53 2.34
C ASP A 183 -16.64 10.50 2.39
N ILE A 184 -16.06 9.33 2.16
CA ILE A 184 -14.62 9.11 2.09
C ILE A 184 -14.35 8.21 0.88
N VAL A 185 -13.37 8.57 0.04
CA VAL A 185 -12.94 7.75 -1.10
C VAL A 185 -11.47 7.44 -0.97
N THR A 186 -11.12 6.16 -1.03
CA THR A 186 -9.72 5.70 -0.93
C THR A 186 -9.34 4.82 -2.10
N LEU A 187 -8.14 5.09 -2.68
CA LEU A 187 -7.62 4.37 -3.83
C LEU A 187 -6.64 3.26 -3.41
N HIS A 188 -6.89 2.06 -3.92
CA HIS A 188 -6.04 0.86 -3.70
C HIS A 188 -5.79 0.08 -5.00
N THR A 189 -5.78 0.79 -6.11
CA THR A 189 -5.57 0.22 -7.45
C THR A 189 -4.09 0.04 -7.76
N SER A 190 -3.76 -1.04 -8.48
CA SER A 190 -2.45 -1.16 -9.12
C SER A 190 -2.35 -0.21 -10.32
N LEU A 191 -1.16 0.31 -10.61
CA LEU A 191 -0.94 1.12 -11.80
C LEU A 191 -0.92 0.25 -13.07
N ASN A 192 -1.82 0.54 -13.97
CA ASN A 192 -1.93 -0.10 -15.28
C ASN A 192 -2.64 0.87 -16.26
N PRO A 193 -2.77 0.53 -17.55
CA PRO A 193 -3.41 1.42 -18.53
C PRO A 193 -4.84 1.87 -18.19
N THR A 194 -5.61 1.06 -17.45
CA THR A 194 -7.00 1.36 -17.09
C THR A 194 -7.13 2.18 -15.81
N SER A 195 -6.11 2.18 -14.95
CA SER A 195 -6.10 2.93 -13.69
C SER A 195 -5.30 4.24 -13.76
N ARG A 196 -4.45 4.42 -14.77
CA ARG A 196 -3.69 5.65 -14.98
C ARG A 196 -4.65 6.82 -15.22
N GLY A 197 -4.54 7.88 -14.41
CA GLY A 197 -5.41 9.05 -14.48
C GLY A 197 -6.88 8.77 -14.11
N LEU A 198 -7.16 7.68 -13.40
CA LEU A 198 -8.50 7.32 -12.96
C LEU A 198 -9.16 8.43 -12.15
N ALA A 199 -8.43 9.01 -11.19
CA ALA A 199 -8.88 10.16 -10.42
C ALA A 199 -8.66 11.46 -11.22
N SER A 200 -9.47 11.63 -12.26
CA SER A 200 -9.51 12.74 -13.20
C SER A 200 -10.46 13.87 -12.72
N SER A 201 -10.60 14.94 -13.50
CA SER A 201 -11.58 16.00 -13.22
C SER A 201 -13.00 15.45 -13.04
N SER A 202 -13.45 14.52 -13.90
CA SER A 202 -14.78 13.92 -13.79
C SER A 202 -14.95 13.07 -12.51
N PHE A 203 -13.88 12.46 -12.02
CA PHE A 203 -13.88 11.75 -10.75
C PHE A 203 -14.14 12.71 -9.58
N PHE A 204 -13.37 13.80 -9.49
CA PHE A 204 -13.53 14.78 -8.42
C PHE A 204 -14.85 15.57 -8.54
N GLU A 205 -15.32 15.80 -9.77
CA GLU A 205 -16.62 16.41 -10.00
C GLU A 205 -17.78 15.59 -9.42
N LYS A 206 -17.71 14.24 -9.51
CA LYS A 206 -18.74 13.34 -8.99
C LYS A 206 -18.65 13.11 -7.48
N MET A 207 -17.49 13.32 -6.87
CA MET A 207 -17.36 13.20 -5.42
C MET A 207 -18.28 14.19 -4.70
N LYS A 208 -18.79 13.83 -3.53
CA LYS A 208 -19.56 14.75 -2.68
C LYS A 208 -18.73 15.98 -2.28
N SER A 209 -19.40 17.13 -2.16
CA SER A 209 -18.81 18.27 -1.44
C SER A 209 -18.56 17.90 0.02
N GLY A 210 -17.37 18.21 0.50
CA GLY A 210 -16.93 17.82 1.86
C GLY A 210 -16.42 16.39 1.98
N ALA A 211 -16.36 15.60 0.91
CA ALA A 211 -15.81 14.26 0.96
C ALA A 211 -14.28 14.27 1.18
N VAL A 212 -13.78 13.25 1.86
CA VAL A 212 -12.35 13.03 2.06
C VAL A 212 -11.79 12.18 0.92
N PHE A 213 -10.65 12.58 0.35
CA PHE A 213 -9.92 11.84 -0.67
C PHE A 213 -8.59 11.32 -0.13
N ILE A 214 -8.30 10.02 -0.34
CA ILE A 214 -7.07 9.36 0.12
C ILE A 214 -6.44 8.60 -1.04
N ASN A 215 -5.17 8.89 -1.35
CA ASN A 215 -4.38 8.12 -2.29
C ASN A 215 -3.10 7.57 -1.64
N ALA A 216 -3.09 6.27 -1.36
CA ALA A 216 -1.93 5.51 -0.90
C ALA A 216 -1.63 4.33 -1.86
N SER A 217 -1.97 4.47 -3.14
CA SER A 217 -1.78 3.44 -4.18
C SER A 217 -0.59 3.77 -5.10
N ARG A 218 -0.80 4.60 -6.11
CA ARG A 218 0.22 5.14 -7.02
C ARG A 218 -0.11 6.58 -7.38
N GLY A 219 0.89 7.43 -7.54
CA GLY A 219 0.70 8.84 -7.92
C GLY A 219 -0.03 8.99 -9.24
N GLU A 220 0.41 8.24 -10.24
CA GLU A 220 -0.14 8.31 -11.61
C GLU A 220 -1.57 7.80 -11.77
N VAL A 221 -2.17 7.24 -10.72
CA VAL A 221 -3.62 6.94 -10.69
C VAL A 221 -4.44 8.22 -10.58
N MET A 222 -3.83 9.30 -10.10
CA MET A 222 -4.44 10.59 -9.90
C MET A 222 -3.89 11.64 -10.88
N ASP A 223 -4.78 12.46 -11.42
CA ASP A 223 -4.43 13.71 -12.09
C ASP A 223 -4.27 14.80 -11.01
N GLU A 224 -3.03 15.25 -10.80
CA GLU A 224 -2.72 16.25 -9.76
C GLU A 224 -3.27 17.64 -10.08
N ASP A 225 -3.38 18.01 -11.35
CA ASP A 225 -3.97 19.28 -11.75
C ASP A 225 -5.50 19.25 -11.51
N ALA A 226 -6.14 18.12 -11.79
CA ALA A 226 -7.55 17.92 -11.45
C ALA A 226 -7.78 18.02 -9.93
N LEU A 227 -6.97 17.33 -9.10
CA LEU A 227 -7.07 17.46 -7.65
C LEU A 227 -6.95 18.92 -7.21
N PHE A 228 -6.00 19.66 -7.76
CA PHE A 228 -5.80 21.07 -7.42
C PHE A 228 -7.02 21.93 -7.77
N CYS A 229 -7.68 21.68 -8.91
CA CYS A 229 -8.89 22.40 -9.32
C CYS A 229 -10.08 22.13 -8.38
N TYR A 230 -10.17 20.94 -7.81
CA TYR A 230 -11.30 20.54 -6.96
C TYR A 230 -10.98 20.56 -5.45
N LYS A 231 -9.80 21.01 -5.02
CA LYS A 231 -9.36 21.00 -3.61
C LYS A 231 -10.35 21.65 -2.65
N ASP A 232 -10.97 22.77 -3.05
CA ASP A 232 -11.91 23.53 -2.20
C ASP A 232 -13.28 22.85 -2.07
N LYS A 233 -13.58 21.86 -2.90
CA LYS A 233 -14.77 21.01 -2.81
C LYS A 233 -14.57 19.90 -1.77
N LEU A 234 -13.32 19.46 -1.52
CA LEU A 234 -13.00 18.33 -0.66
C LEU A 234 -12.91 18.74 0.81
N GLY A 235 -13.41 17.90 1.71
CA GLY A 235 -13.32 18.07 3.16
C GLY A 235 -11.97 17.70 3.74
N GLY A 236 -11.18 16.88 3.02
CA GLY A 236 -9.84 16.49 3.41
C GLY A 236 -9.10 15.75 2.31
N ILE A 237 -7.77 15.86 2.31
CA ILE A 237 -6.89 15.29 1.28
C ILE A 237 -5.70 14.63 1.96
N VAL A 238 -5.50 13.32 1.70
CA VAL A 238 -4.35 12.56 2.21
C VAL A 238 -3.62 11.90 1.04
N ILE A 239 -2.33 12.20 0.88
CA ILE A 239 -1.51 11.74 -0.24
C ILE A 239 -0.22 11.09 0.29
N ASP A 240 0.00 9.82 -0.03
CA ASP A 240 1.26 9.13 0.24
C ASP A 240 2.11 8.97 -1.02
N VAL A 241 1.49 9.01 -2.19
CA VAL A 241 2.10 8.68 -3.49
C VAL A 241 1.94 9.82 -4.49
N TRP A 242 2.95 10.04 -5.33
CA TRP A 242 3.09 11.26 -6.12
C TRP A 242 3.45 10.94 -7.57
N ASN A 243 3.04 11.80 -8.49
CA ASN A 243 3.59 11.75 -9.84
C ASN A 243 5.07 12.16 -9.81
N ASN A 244 5.87 11.51 -10.65
CA ASN A 244 7.30 11.82 -10.83
C ASN A 244 8.17 11.69 -9.56
N GLU A 245 7.85 10.77 -8.64
CA GLU A 245 8.75 10.49 -7.50
C GLU A 245 10.20 10.26 -7.95
N PRO A 246 11.20 10.87 -7.30
CA PRO A 246 11.16 11.64 -6.06
C PRO A 246 10.91 13.15 -6.24
N ASN A 247 10.74 13.65 -7.45
CA ASN A 247 10.55 15.07 -7.77
C ASN A 247 9.05 15.42 -7.74
N ILE A 248 8.50 15.51 -6.52
CA ILE A 248 7.07 15.67 -6.30
C ILE A 248 6.55 17.07 -6.65
N ASN A 249 5.27 17.16 -6.99
CA ASN A 249 4.61 18.42 -7.31
C ASN A 249 4.27 19.20 -6.03
N LEU A 250 4.92 20.37 -5.85
CA LEU A 250 4.72 21.20 -4.68
C LEU A 250 3.32 21.84 -4.58
N LYS A 251 2.61 21.98 -5.70
CA LYS A 251 1.20 22.43 -5.67
C LYS A 251 0.32 21.37 -5.01
N THR A 252 0.49 20.11 -5.38
CA THR A 252 -0.23 18.98 -4.77
C THR A 252 0.12 18.84 -3.29
N LEU A 253 1.41 18.99 -2.95
CA LEU A 253 1.86 19.00 -1.56
C LEU A 253 1.15 20.07 -0.73
N SER A 254 0.99 21.29 -1.27
CA SER A 254 0.41 22.43 -0.55
C SER A 254 -1.09 22.29 -0.25
N VAL A 255 -1.80 21.42 -0.91
CA VAL A 255 -3.25 21.22 -0.72
C VAL A 255 -3.60 19.97 0.07
N ALA A 256 -2.64 19.06 0.28
CA ALA A 256 -2.85 17.85 1.06
C ALA A 256 -2.75 18.17 2.57
N ASP A 257 -3.76 17.77 3.34
CA ASP A 257 -3.79 17.90 4.79
C ASP A 257 -2.73 17.01 5.46
N TYR A 258 -2.61 15.76 4.95
CA TYR A 258 -1.50 14.87 5.27
C TYR A 258 -0.83 14.39 4.00
N HIS A 259 0.50 14.44 4.00
CA HIS A 259 1.34 14.10 2.87
C HIS A 259 2.61 13.38 3.36
N THR A 260 2.93 12.25 2.73
CA THR A 260 4.04 11.40 3.18
C THR A 260 4.87 10.88 1.99
N PRO A 261 6.14 10.49 2.20
CA PRO A 261 7.05 10.16 1.10
C PRO A 261 6.94 8.69 0.67
N HIS A 262 5.75 8.23 0.30
CA HIS A 262 5.44 6.87 -0.16
C HIS A 262 5.83 5.80 0.88
N ILE A 263 5.35 5.97 2.10
CA ILE A 263 5.66 5.13 3.25
C ILE A 263 4.43 4.46 3.89
N ALA A 264 3.24 4.59 3.29
CA ALA A 264 2.03 3.98 3.83
C ALA A 264 2.18 2.49 4.13
N GLY A 265 2.90 1.76 3.27
CA GLY A 265 3.23 0.34 3.46
C GLY A 265 4.54 0.06 4.20
N TYR A 266 5.20 1.07 4.79
CA TYR A 266 6.51 0.89 5.43
C TYR A 266 6.37 0.51 6.91
N SER A 267 5.96 -0.73 7.14
CA SER A 267 5.93 -1.36 8.47
C SER A 267 7.01 -2.43 8.58
N LEU A 268 7.39 -2.77 9.80
CA LEU A 268 8.32 -3.87 10.08
C LEU A 268 7.73 -5.19 9.60
N GLU A 269 6.45 -5.43 9.89
CA GLU A 269 5.70 -6.61 9.46
C GLU A 269 5.67 -6.71 7.93
N GLY A 270 5.41 -5.61 7.24
CA GLY A 270 5.43 -5.56 5.77
C GLY A 270 6.80 -5.93 5.19
N LYS A 271 7.90 -5.49 5.83
CA LYS A 271 9.26 -5.85 5.39
C LYS A 271 9.58 -7.32 5.68
N ILE A 272 9.21 -7.82 6.85
CA ILE A 272 9.34 -9.24 7.20
C ILE A 272 8.58 -10.11 6.21
N ASN A 273 7.32 -9.78 5.95
CA ASN A 273 6.47 -10.51 5.02
C ASN A 273 7.05 -10.50 3.60
N GLY A 274 7.52 -9.34 3.11
CA GLY A 274 8.13 -9.22 1.78
C GLY A 274 9.34 -10.13 1.61
N THR A 275 10.22 -10.16 2.60
CA THR A 275 11.38 -11.07 2.61
C THR A 275 10.95 -12.53 2.68
N THR A 276 10.08 -12.87 3.63
CA THR A 276 9.59 -14.25 3.82
C THR A 276 8.95 -14.79 2.54
N MET A 277 8.07 -14.02 1.90
CA MET A 277 7.41 -14.43 0.66
C MET A 277 8.40 -14.60 -0.49
N SER A 278 9.39 -13.71 -0.61
CA SER A 278 10.43 -13.82 -1.65
C SER A 278 11.30 -15.06 -1.46
N VAL A 279 11.70 -15.37 -0.22
CA VAL A 279 12.49 -16.57 0.09
C VAL A 279 11.69 -17.84 -0.22
N ARG A 280 10.42 -17.89 0.20
CA ARG A 280 9.55 -19.04 -0.07
C ARG A 280 9.30 -19.22 -1.59
N SER A 281 9.13 -18.14 -2.33
CA SER A 281 8.97 -18.20 -3.79
C SER A 281 10.20 -18.76 -4.50
N VAL A 282 11.42 -18.40 -4.05
CA VAL A 282 12.68 -19.01 -4.53
C VAL A 282 12.70 -20.49 -4.15
N ALA A 283 12.33 -20.83 -2.91
CA ALA A 283 12.31 -22.18 -2.41
C ALA A 283 11.36 -23.09 -3.20
N GLU A 284 10.18 -22.61 -3.53
CA GLU A 284 9.20 -23.31 -4.37
C GLU A 284 9.74 -23.56 -5.79
N PHE A 285 10.27 -22.49 -6.43
CA PHE A 285 10.74 -22.61 -7.81
C PHE A 285 11.95 -23.55 -7.95
N PHE A 286 12.88 -23.51 -7.01
CA PHE A 286 14.09 -24.34 -7.03
C PHE A 286 13.98 -25.63 -6.22
N ASN A 287 12.79 -25.92 -5.69
CA ASN A 287 12.48 -27.10 -4.87
C ASN A 287 13.43 -27.27 -3.65
N ILE A 288 13.60 -26.20 -2.87
CA ILE A 288 14.45 -26.18 -1.66
C ILE A 288 13.58 -26.33 -0.42
N GLU A 289 13.34 -27.58 0.00
CA GLU A 289 12.40 -27.92 1.08
C GLU A 289 12.63 -27.11 2.37
N LYS A 290 13.88 -26.94 2.80
CA LYS A 290 14.22 -26.25 4.05
C LYS A 290 13.85 -24.76 4.07
N LEU A 291 13.64 -24.13 2.90
CA LEU A 291 13.26 -22.73 2.81
C LEU A 291 11.76 -22.52 2.54
N LYS A 292 11.00 -23.58 2.29
CA LYS A 292 9.54 -23.46 2.05
C LYS A 292 8.80 -22.91 3.28
N ASP A 293 9.28 -23.24 4.49
CA ASP A 293 8.72 -22.75 5.74
C ASP A 293 9.56 -21.62 6.37
N PHE A 294 10.43 -20.98 5.57
CA PHE A 294 11.26 -19.87 6.07
C PHE A 294 10.40 -18.80 6.72
N ALA A 295 10.83 -18.34 7.88
CA ALA A 295 10.27 -17.20 8.60
C ALA A 295 11.40 -16.37 9.21
N VAL A 296 11.24 -15.06 9.22
CA VAL A 296 12.15 -14.15 9.92
C VAL A 296 11.93 -14.28 11.42
N ASP A 297 13.02 -14.40 12.20
CA ASP A 297 12.95 -14.37 13.67
C ASP A 297 12.52 -12.96 14.14
N THR A 298 11.36 -12.90 14.75
CA THR A 298 10.76 -11.65 15.25
C THR A 298 10.98 -11.40 16.74
N GLY A 299 11.59 -12.35 17.45
CA GLY A 299 11.76 -12.28 18.92
C GLY A 299 12.62 -11.12 19.43
N LYS A 300 13.32 -10.41 18.54
CA LYS A 300 14.19 -9.26 18.87
C LYS A 300 13.48 -7.90 18.78
N PHE A 301 12.25 -7.87 18.31
CA PHE A 301 11.53 -6.60 18.10
C PHE A 301 10.64 -6.27 19.28
N ALA A 302 10.44 -4.97 19.51
CA ALA A 302 9.47 -4.49 20.49
C ALA A 302 8.06 -5.02 20.17
N PRO A 303 7.21 -5.29 21.17
CA PRO A 303 5.85 -5.74 20.93
C PRO A 303 5.06 -4.70 20.11
N ALA A 304 4.09 -5.17 19.31
CA ALA A 304 3.15 -4.31 18.61
C ALA A 304 2.17 -3.69 19.61
N THR A 305 1.67 -2.49 19.28
CA THR A 305 0.58 -1.87 20.04
C THR A 305 -0.70 -2.66 19.82
N VAL A 306 -1.38 -3.01 20.90
CA VAL A 306 -2.72 -3.63 20.83
C VAL A 306 -3.76 -2.54 20.98
N ILE A 307 -4.71 -2.45 20.05
CA ILE A 307 -5.85 -1.52 20.10
C ILE A 307 -7.14 -2.35 20.17
N GLU A 308 -7.85 -2.22 21.29
CA GLU A 308 -9.10 -2.95 21.55
C GLU A 308 -10.30 -2.24 20.90
N PHE A 309 -10.39 -2.33 19.55
CA PHE A 309 -11.48 -1.70 18.78
C PHE A 309 -12.86 -2.15 19.24
N GLY A 310 -13.01 -3.39 19.68
CA GLY A 310 -14.27 -3.93 20.20
C GLY A 310 -14.83 -3.16 21.40
N LYS A 311 -14.00 -2.53 22.21
CA LYS A 311 -14.45 -1.64 23.29
C LYS A 311 -15.10 -0.38 22.74
N PHE A 312 -14.47 0.23 21.75
CA PHE A 312 -14.95 1.48 21.15
C PHE A 312 -16.27 1.26 20.39
N VAL A 313 -16.39 0.17 19.64
CA VAL A 313 -17.65 -0.20 18.96
C VAL A 313 -18.82 -0.35 19.94
N LYS A 314 -18.56 -0.85 21.16
CA LYS A 314 -19.59 -1.04 22.21
C LYS A 314 -19.92 0.23 22.98
N MET A 315 -19.05 1.22 23.01
CA MET A 315 -19.24 2.46 23.79
C MET A 315 -20.26 3.42 23.17
N GLY A 316 -20.54 3.30 21.88
CA GLY A 316 -21.44 4.21 21.16
C GLY A 316 -20.88 5.66 21.08
N ASP A 317 -21.79 6.63 20.95
CA ASP A 317 -21.42 8.04 20.76
C ASP A 317 -20.91 8.65 22.09
N CYS A 318 -19.59 8.65 22.22
CA CYS A 318 -18.90 9.24 23.36
C CYS A 318 -17.65 9.99 22.88
N ARG A 319 -17.67 11.33 22.95
CA ARG A 319 -16.52 12.18 22.55
C ARG A 319 -15.22 11.81 23.25
N GLU A 320 -15.28 11.34 24.49
CA GLU A 320 -14.08 10.95 25.24
C GLU A 320 -13.50 9.64 24.70
N ALA A 321 -14.36 8.69 24.29
CA ALA A 321 -13.93 7.46 23.64
C ALA A 321 -13.32 7.72 22.26
N GLU A 322 -13.87 8.66 21.48
CA GLU A 322 -13.29 9.09 20.20
C GLU A 322 -11.88 9.67 20.39
N LYS A 323 -11.71 10.59 21.32
CA LYS A 323 -10.39 11.16 21.65
C LYS A 323 -9.39 10.08 22.09
N LYS A 324 -9.86 9.08 22.82
CA LYS A 324 -9.02 7.97 23.28
C LYS A 324 -8.59 7.10 22.10
N LEU A 325 -9.51 6.72 21.20
CA LEU A 325 -9.16 5.95 20.00
C LEU A 325 -8.18 6.72 19.11
N VAL A 326 -8.42 8.00 18.86
CA VAL A 326 -7.49 8.86 18.10
C VAL A 326 -6.11 8.86 18.75
N ARG A 327 -6.02 8.96 20.07
CA ARG A 327 -4.75 8.91 20.81
C ARG A 327 -4.05 7.57 20.63
N GLU A 328 -4.73 6.44 20.82
CA GLU A 328 -4.16 5.10 20.66
C GLU A 328 -3.66 4.85 19.21
N LEU A 329 -4.41 5.31 18.21
CA LEU A 329 -3.97 5.27 16.80
C LEU A 329 -2.70 6.09 16.58
N ILE A 330 -2.65 7.33 17.08
CA ILE A 330 -1.48 8.21 16.96
C ILE A 330 -0.28 7.65 17.74
N GLU A 331 -0.48 7.03 18.88
CA GLU A 331 0.60 6.36 19.63
C GLU A 331 1.16 5.16 18.86
N SER A 332 0.31 4.45 18.12
CA SER A 332 0.77 3.36 17.24
C SER A 332 1.52 3.87 16.00
N TYR A 333 1.08 5.00 15.43
CA TYR A 333 1.68 5.65 14.28
C TYR A 333 1.28 7.13 14.20
N ASP A 334 2.22 8.03 14.34
CA ASP A 334 1.95 9.49 14.26
C ASP A 334 2.25 10.05 12.85
N ILE A 335 1.27 9.97 11.96
CA ILE A 335 1.36 10.49 10.58
C ILE A 335 1.71 12.00 10.52
N ARG A 336 1.36 12.76 11.56
CA ARG A 336 1.61 14.21 11.60
C ARG A 336 3.10 14.53 11.56
N LYS A 337 3.93 13.66 12.16
CA LYS A 337 5.40 13.82 12.16
C LYS A 337 5.95 13.64 10.75
N ASP A 338 5.58 12.55 10.09
CA ASP A 338 6.05 12.24 8.74
C ASP A 338 5.56 13.31 7.74
N SER A 339 4.31 13.77 7.91
CA SER A 339 3.73 14.84 7.10
C SER A 339 4.47 16.16 7.28
N ALA A 340 4.73 16.57 8.53
CA ALA A 340 5.49 17.78 8.82
C ALA A 340 6.93 17.69 8.28
N GLU A 341 7.57 16.54 8.36
CA GLU A 341 8.93 16.33 7.87
C GLU A 341 9.02 16.47 6.35
N LEU A 342 8.09 15.84 5.59
CA LEU A 342 8.03 16.03 4.14
C LEU A 342 7.66 17.46 3.76
N GLY A 343 6.68 18.08 4.44
CA GLY A 343 6.26 19.45 4.18
C GLY A 343 7.38 20.47 4.35
N ASN A 344 8.22 20.28 5.38
CA ASN A 344 9.38 21.13 5.62
C ASN A 344 10.55 20.87 4.67
N ASN A 345 10.67 19.64 4.13
CA ASN A 345 11.82 19.19 3.35
C ASN A 345 11.40 18.41 2.08
N PRO A 346 10.57 18.97 1.18
CA PRO A 346 10.02 18.22 0.05
C PRO A 346 11.08 17.70 -0.92
N HIS A 347 12.22 18.39 -1.04
CA HIS A 347 13.36 17.98 -1.88
C HIS A 347 14.11 16.76 -1.31
N ASN A 348 13.89 16.42 -0.04
CA ASN A 348 14.48 15.27 0.62
C ASN A 348 13.60 14.00 0.54
N PHE A 349 12.60 13.98 -0.32
CA PHE A 349 11.65 12.87 -0.47
C PHE A 349 12.31 11.48 -0.44
N GLU A 350 13.30 11.28 -1.29
CA GLU A 350 14.00 10.00 -1.39
C GLU A 350 14.81 9.68 -0.12
N LEU A 351 15.43 10.68 0.48
CA LEU A 351 16.19 10.52 1.73
C LEU A 351 15.27 10.11 2.88
N LEU A 352 14.13 10.79 3.03
CA LEU A 352 13.11 10.50 4.04
C LEU A 352 12.59 9.07 3.89
N ARG A 353 12.25 8.67 2.66
CA ARG A 353 11.80 7.33 2.35
C ARG A 353 12.86 6.26 2.63
N ASN A 354 14.12 6.50 2.26
CA ASN A 354 15.20 5.51 2.42
C ASN A 354 15.65 5.34 3.87
N ARG A 355 15.55 6.38 4.70
CA ARG A 355 15.92 6.38 6.13
C ARG A 355 14.76 6.13 7.05
N TYR A 356 13.57 5.86 6.50
CA TYR A 356 12.38 5.65 7.30
C TYR A 356 12.56 4.52 8.30
N ASN A 357 12.34 4.82 9.59
CA ASN A 357 12.34 3.81 10.64
C ASN A 357 11.00 3.05 10.60
N TYR A 358 11.04 1.77 10.22
CA TYR A 358 9.83 0.96 10.03
C TYR A 358 9.01 0.91 11.31
N ARG A 359 7.80 1.44 11.25
CA ARG A 359 6.84 1.35 12.36
C ARG A 359 6.33 -0.07 12.55
N ARG A 360 5.85 -0.38 13.77
CA ARG A 360 5.10 -1.62 14.02
C ARG A 360 3.65 -1.44 13.58
N GLU A 361 3.07 -2.46 12.99
CA GLU A 361 1.63 -2.50 12.78
C GLU A 361 0.93 -2.70 14.13
N PHE A 362 -0.24 -2.09 14.32
CA PHE A 362 -1.05 -2.39 15.50
C PHE A 362 -1.74 -3.76 15.37
N ILE A 363 -2.03 -4.38 16.50
CA ILE A 363 -2.90 -5.55 16.59
C ILE A 363 -4.30 -5.07 16.94
N ALA A 364 -5.28 -5.37 16.09
CA ALA A 364 -6.67 -5.00 16.32
C ALA A 364 -7.41 -6.12 17.06
N GLU A 365 -7.95 -5.83 18.24
CA GLU A 365 -8.85 -6.70 18.99
C GLU A 365 -10.31 -6.19 18.90
N TRP A 366 -11.26 -7.14 18.77
CA TRP A 366 -12.68 -6.83 18.50
C TRP A 366 -13.63 -7.40 19.54
#